data_8de169a4b2bae68a18127aafd51f5122
#
_entry.id   8de169a4b2bae68a18127aafd51f5122
#
_cell.length_a   1.000
_cell.length_b   1.000
_cell.length_c   1.000
_cell.angle_alpha   90.00
_cell.angle_beta   90.00
_cell.angle_gamma   90.00
#
_symmetry.space_group_name_H-M   'P 1'
#
loop_
_entity.id
_entity.type
_entity.pdbx_description
1 polymer ?
#
loop_
_entity_poly.entity_id
_entity_poly.type
_entity_poly.pdbx_seq_one_letter_code
_entity_poly.pdbx_strand_id
1 'polypeptide(L)'
;MMLLWKRSLAARFLMLVLLALGLSQAITFLISWDERGQALQAAAKGEFVSRTSSLAILLDTTPPSLRPDILTVSGTAYTRFWTSHDGPSNPLAWQQEALTQLAKPLPGVAAKYAAYMNGQASNAVAAADPSVPPRMLNLSGNGSPFTRPARFLYLDGAPNGMGLSVRLDDSTWLNAAYAKVMPSAFWTTQSAIS
;
A
#
# COMPACT_ATOMS: atom_id res chain seq x y z
N MET A 1 37.34 26.51 -27.78
CA MET A 1 37.78 25.75 -26.61
C MET A 1 37.74 24.23 -26.78
N MET A 2 36.99 23.65 -27.69
CA MET A 2 36.87 22.17 -27.90
C MET A 2 38.09 21.49 -28.58
N LEU A 3 38.97 22.19 -29.23
CA LEU A 3 40.07 21.60 -30.00
C LEU A 3 41.35 21.26 -29.20
N LEU A 4 41.52 21.85 -28.02
CA LEU A 4 42.68 21.58 -27.15
C LEU A 4 42.51 20.25 -26.36
N TRP A 5 41.27 19.75 -26.23
CA TRP A 5 40.95 18.55 -25.47
C TRP A 5 41.35 17.25 -26.19
N LYS A 6 41.50 17.29 -27.52
CA LYS A 6 41.87 16.11 -28.33
C LYS A 6 43.35 15.73 -28.26
N ARG A 7 44.22 16.58 -27.71
CA ARG A 7 45.68 16.36 -27.71
C ARG A 7 46.31 16.02 -26.36
N SER A 8 45.60 16.15 -25.24
CA SER A 8 46.18 15.88 -23.93
C SER A 8 45.77 14.49 -23.43
N LEU A 9 46.76 13.63 -23.22
CA LEU A 9 46.60 12.29 -22.63
C LEU A 9 45.98 12.38 -21.21
N ALA A 10 46.36 13.41 -20.45
CA ALA A 10 45.83 13.70 -19.12
C ALA A 10 44.32 14.04 -19.16
N ALA A 11 43.85 14.81 -20.18
CA ALA A 11 42.43 15.12 -20.33
C ALA A 11 41.59 13.86 -20.61
N ARG A 12 42.11 12.93 -21.42
CA ARG A 12 41.43 11.63 -21.69
C ARG A 12 41.36 10.75 -20.44
N PHE A 13 42.46 10.69 -19.68
CA PHE A 13 42.51 9.96 -18.44
C PHE A 13 41.55 10.53 -17.41
N LEU A 14 41.50 11.85 -17.24
CA LEU A 14 40.56 12.53 -16.35
C LEU A 14 39.10 12.25 -16.72
N MET A 15 38.82 12.30 -18.05
CA MET A 15 37.44 11.99 -18.53
C MET A 15 37.03 10.56 -18.26
N LEU A 16 37.95 9.57 -18.41
CA LEU A 16 37.66 8.17 -18.09
C LEU A 16 37.42 7.99 -16.61
N VAL A 17 38.18 8.63 -15.73
CA VAL A 17 37.98 8.58 -14.28
C VAL A 17 36.65 9.20 -13.89
N LEU A 18 36.30 10.37 -14.45
CA LEU A 18 35.01 11.00 -14.19
C LEU A 18 33.83 10.17 -14.71
N LEU A 19 33.99 9.54 -15.89
CA LEU A 19 32.98 8.62 -16.42
C LEU A 19 32.80 7.42 -15.52
N ALA A 20 33.88 6.78 -15.08
CA ALA A 20 33.84 5.64 -14.20
C ALA A 20 33.18 5.99 -12.84
N LEU A 21 33.54 7.15 -12.28
CA LEU A 21 32.96 7.66 -11.05
C LEU A 21 31.46 7.94 -11.23
N GLY A 22 31.07 8.59 -12.32
CA GLY A 22 29.67 8.87 -12.65
C GLY A 22 28.83 7.60 -12.82
N LEU A 23 29.38 6.59 -13.51
CA LEU A 23 28.73 5.29 -13.65
C LEU A 23 28.57 4.58 -12.29
N SER A 24 29.61 4.59 -11.47
CA SER A 24 29.57 4.00 -10.12
C SER A 24 28.49 4.67 -9.25
N GLN A 25 28.41 6.00 -9.28
CA GLN A 25 27.40 6.75 -8.55
C GLN A 25 25.99 6.45 -9.06
N ALA A 26 25.80 6.37 -10.38
CA ALA A 26 24.52 6.06 -10.99
C ALA A 26 24.02 4.65 -10.58
N ILE A 27 24.90 3.65 -10.62
CA ILE A 27 24.58 2.27 -10.20
C ILE A 27 24.20 2.24 -8.71
N THR A 28 24.98 2.88 -7.86
CA THR A 28 24.70 2.96 -6.42
C THR A 28 23.35 3.62 -6.13
N PHE A 29 23.06 4.70 -6.88
CA PHE A 29 21.79 5.40 -6.76
C PHE A 29 20.60 4.52 -7.17
N LEU A 30 20.71 3.80 -8.29
CA LEU A 30 19.66 2.89 -8.76
C LEU A 30 19.36 1.77 -7.76
N ILE A 31 20.41 1.13 -7.20
CA ILE A 31 20.27 0.07 -6.20
C ILE A 31 19.60 0.64 -4.93
N SER A 32 20.11 1.75 -4.41
CA SER A 32 19.57 2.38 -3.20
C SER A 32 18.10 2.84 -3.36
N TRP A 33 17.71 3.17 -4.59
CA TRP A 33 16.34 3.56 -4.89
C TRP A 33 15.35 2.40 -4.81
N ASP A 34 15.71 1.25 -5.38
CA ASP A 34 14.86 0.05 -5.37
C ASP A 34 14.68 -0.49 -3.94
N GLU A 35 15.76 -0.53 -3.15
CA GLU A 35 15.72 -0.97 -1.75
C GLU A 35 14.80 -0.10 -0.88
N ARG A 36 14.78 1.23 -1.09
CA ARG A 36 13.87 2.13 -0.34
C ARG A 36 12.41 1.87 -0.67
N GLY A 37 12.09 1.62 -1.93
CA GLY A 37 10.73 1.26 -2.35
C GLY A 37 10.23 -0.01 -1.66
N GLN A 38 11.03 -1.04 -1.66
CA GLN A 38 10.72 -2.32 -1.04
C GLN A 38 10.59 -2.21 0.50
N ALA A 39 11.48 -1.46 1.15
CA ALA A 39 11.43 -1.23 2.59
C ALA A 39 10.15 -0.48 3.01
N LEU A 40 9.75 0.54 2.27
CA LEU A 40 8.50 1.28 2.53
C LEU A 40 7.26 0.40 2.35
N GLN A 41 7.23 -0.45 1.33
CA GLN A 41 6.13 -1.40 1.12
C GLN A 41 6.06 -2.45 2.24
N ALA A 42 7.21 -2.98 2.66
CA ALA A 42 7.29 -3.93 3.76
C ALA A 42 6.81 -3.29 5.09
N ALA A 43 7.21 -2.06 5.38
CA ALA A 43 6.77 -1.31 6.55
C ALA A 43 5.26 -1.05 6.52
N ALA A 44 4.72 -0.59 5.39
CA ALA A 44 3.29 -0.35 5.23
C ALA A 44 2.46 -1.64 5.41
N LYS A 45 2.95 -2.76 4.87
CA LYS A 45 2.34 -4.08 5.06
C LYS A 45 2.36 -4.52 6.52
N GLY A 46 3.48 -4.35 7.21
CA GLY A 46 3.64 -4.67 8.63
C GLY A 46 2.68 -3.87 9.50
N GLU A 47 2.60 -2.56 9.28
CA GLU A 47 1.67 -1.68 10.00
C GLU A 47 0.21 -2.06 9.74
N PHE A 48 -0.16 -2.30 8.48
CA PHE A 48 -1.52 -2.70 8.10
C PHE A 48 -1.94 -4.00 8.79
N VAL A 49 -1.07 -5.02 8.77
CA VAL A 49 -1.32 -6.31 9.43
C VAL A 49 -1.43 -6.16 10.93
N SER A 50 -0.50 -5.43 11.56
CA SER A 50 -0.49 -5.17 13.01
C SER A 50 -1.75 -4.43 13.46
N ARG A 51 -2.12 -3.37 12.75
CA ARG A 51 -3.33 -2.59 13.05
C ARG A 51 -4.61 -3.42 12.92
N THR A 52 -4.70 -4.22 11.87
CA THR A 52 -5.87 -5.10 11.67
C THR A 52 -5.95 -6.19 12.74
N SER A 53 -4.80 -6.75 13.15
CA SER A 53 -4.73 -7.72 14.24
C SER A 53 -5.20 -7.12 15.57
N SER A 54 -4.71 -5.92 15.92
CA SER A 54 -5.13 -5.21 17.13
C SER A 54 -6.63 -4.89 17.12
N LEU A 55 -7.15 -4.49 15.96
CA LEU A 55 -8.58 -4.21 15.80
C LEU A 55 -9.42 -5.49 15.93
N ALA A 56 -8.95 -6.63 15.42
CA ALA A 56 -9.64 -7.90 15.59
C ALA A 56 -9.78 -8.29 17.08
N ILE A 57 -8.69 -8.14 17.86
CA ILE A 57 -8.71 -8.39 19.30
C ILE A 57 -9.69 -7.44 20.02
N LEU A 58 -9.70 -6.16 19.64
CA LEU A 58 -10.65 -5.20 20.21
C LEU A 58 -12.10 -5.56 19.93
N LEU A 59 -12.38 -5.96 18.68
CA LEU A 59 -13.76 -6.33 18.30
C LEU A 59 -14.27 -7.58 18.99
N ASP A 60 -13.42 -8.53 19.32
CA ASP A 60 -13.82 -9.72 20.08
C ASP A 60 -14.33 -9.39 21.48
N THR A 61 -13.75 -8.37 22.11
CA THR A 61 -14.17 -7.88 23.43
C THR A 61 -15.28 -6.83 23.37
N THR A 62 -15.65 -6.40 22.17
CA THR A 62 -16.63 -5.32 21.96
C THR A 62 -18.02 -5.89 21.66
N PRO A 63 -19.08 -5.37 22.31
CA PRO A 63 -20.45 -5.70 21.96
C PRO A 63 -20.76 -5.47 20.49
N PRO A 64 -21.52 -6.34 19.80
CA PRO A 64 -21.83 -6.22 18.39
C PRO A 64 -22.43 -4.89 17.97
N SER A 65 -23.21 -4.23 18.85
CA SER A 65 -23.84 -2.94 18.59
C SER A 65 -22.85 -1.77 18.43
N LEU A 66 -21.67 -1.85 19.03
CA LEU A 66 -20.64 -0.80 18.96
C LEU A 66 -19.59 -1.04 17.87
N ARG A 67 -19.54 -2.22 17.29
CA ARG A 67 -18.57 -2.59 16.27
C ARG A 67 -18.60 -1.68 15.03
N PRO A 68 -19.78 -1.32 14.47
CA PRO A 68 -19.84 -0.44 13.29
C PRO A 68 -19.17 0.93 13.52
N ASP A 69 -19.36 1.49 14.72
CA ASP A 69 -18.77 2.78 15.07
C ASP A 69 -17.24 2.68 15.18
N ILE A 70 -16.74 1.64 15.84
CA ILE A 70 -15.32 1.36 15.97
C ILE A 70 -14.68 1.15 14.59
N LEU A 71 -15.29 0.37 13.72
CA LEU A 71 -14.79 0.14 12.36
C LEU A 71 -14.71 1.43 11.57
N THR A 72 -15.72 2.28 11.72
CA THR A 72 -15.81 3.58 11.05
C THR A 72 -14.69 4.53 11.51
N VAL A 73 -14.49 4.68 12.83
CA VAL A 73 -13.45 5.55 13.40
C VAL A 73 -12.04 5.00 13.17
N SER A 74 -11.89 3.69 13.06
CA SER A 74 -10.61 3.04 12.76
C SER A 74 -10.16 3.22 11.32
N GLY A 75 -11.07 3.60 10.42
CA GLY A 75 -10.77 3.89 9.03
C GLY A 75 -9.81 5.07 8.85
N THR A 76 -9.06 5.08 7.76
CA THR A 76 -8.19 6.18 7.35
C THR A 76 -8.47 6.56 5.91
N ALA A 77 -7.78 7.59 5.40
CA ALA A 77 -7.86 7.93 3.97
C ALA A 77 -7.61 6.76 3.03
N TYR A 78 -6.81 5.80 3.46
CA TYR A 78 -6.31 4.70 2.63
C TYR A 78 -6.75 3.32 3.11
N THR A 79 -7.41 3.24 4.26
CA THR A 79 -7.79 1.97 4.89
C THR A 79 -9.25 1.99 5.26
N ARG A 80 -9.98 0.92 4.94
CA ARG A 80 -11.36 0.67 5.39
C ARG A 80 -11.45 -0.66 6.07
N PHE A 81 -12.34 -0.71 7.06
CA PHE A 81 -12.66 -1.92 7.82
C PHE A 81 -14.16 -2.18 7.76
N TRP A 82 -14.53 -3.44 7.61
CA TRP A 82 -15.93 -3.88 7.66
C TRP A 82 -16.00 -5.33 8.14
N THR A 83 -17.17 -5.75 8.58
CA THR A 83 -17.42 -7.14 8.95
C THR A 83 -18.30 -7.83 7.92
N SER A 84 -18.11 -9.14 7.74
CA SER A 84 -18.96 -10.00 6.94
C SER A 84 -19.22 -11.32 7.67
N HIS A 85 -20.35 -11.96 7.34
CA HIS A 85 -20.65 -13.32 7.87
C HIS A 85 -19.83 -14.37 7.13
N ASP A 86 -19.66 -14.19 5.83
CA ASP A 86 -18.90 -15.12 4.99
C ASP A 86 -17.44 -14.73 4.92
N GLY A 87 -16.57 -15.74 4.95
CA GLY A 87 -15.14 -15.53 4.69
C GLY A 87 -14.89 -15.19 3.25
N PRO A 88 -13.64 -14.78 2.89
CA PRO A 88 -13.25 -14.45 1.53
C PRO A 88 -13.12 -15.71 0.67
N SER A 89 -14.22 -16.49 0.54
CA SER A 89 -14.29 -17.69 -0.29
C SER A 89 -14.27 -17.38 -1.77
N ASN A 90 -14.85 -16.25 -2.17
CA ASN A 90 -14.81 -15.72 -3.52
C ASN A 90 -13.91 -14.47 -3.55
N PRO A 91 -12.67 -14.57 -4.04
CA PRO A 91 -11.73 -13.44 -4.08
C PRO A 91 -12.22 -12.25 -4.90
N LEU A 92 -12.90 -12.50 -6.04
CA LEU A 92 -13.45 -11.43 -6.87
C LEU A 92 -14.56 -10.65 -6.17
N ALA A 93 -15.50 -11.34 -5.55
CA ALA A 93 -16.58 -10.69 -4.81
C ALA A 93 -16.03 -9.89 -3.64
N TRP A 94 -15.03 -10.43 -2.94
CA TRP A 94 -14.33 -9.73 -1.87
C TRP A 94 -13.62 -8.47 -2.37
N GLN A 95 -12.95 -8.54 -3.53
CA GLN A 95 -12.29 -7.38 -4.14
C GLN A 95 -13.30 -6.28 -4.50
N GLN A 96 -14.42 -6.63 -5.10
CA GLN A 96 -15.47 -5.68 -5.45
C GLN A 96 -16.02 -4.97 -4.21
N GLU A 97 -16.25 -5.71 -3.13
CA GLU A 97 -16.65 -5.12 -1.85
C GLU A 97 -15.57 -4.21 -1.28
N ALA A 98 -14.30 -4.64 -1.30
CA ALA A 98 -13.16 -3.85 -0.83
C ALA A 98 -13.04 -2.53 -1.58
N LEU A 99 -13.17 -2.54 -2.90
CA LEU A 99 -13.15 -1.34 -3.74
C LEU A 99 -14.34 -0.42 -3.42
N THR A 100 -15.51 -0.99 -3.21
CA THR A 100 -16.72 -0.26 -2.80
C THR A 100 -16.52 0.42 -1.43
N GLN A 101 -15.95 -0.30 -0.45
CA GLN A 101 -15.67 0.26 0.87
C GLN A 101 -14.60 1.37 0.81
N LEU A 102 -13.54 1.19 0.02
CA LEU A 102 -12.50 2.20 -0.19
C LEU A 102 -13.04 3.49 -0.84
N ALA A 103 -14.03 3.36 -1.72
CA ALA A 103 -14.67 4.50 -2.38
C ALA A 103 -15.58 5.32 -1.44
N LYS A 104 -16.03 4.74 -0.31
CA LYS A 104 -16.89 5.46 0.64
C LYS A 104 -16.16 6.63 1.30
N PRO A 105 -16.80 7.82 1.40
CA PRO A 105 -16.20 8.95 2.09
C PRO A 105 -15.96 8.63 3.58
N LEU A 106 -14.92 9.24 4.15
CA LEU A 106 -14.69 9.17 5.59
C LEU A 106 -15.71 10.03 6.32
N PRO A 107 -16.44 9.49 7.29
CA PRO A 107 -17.33 10.28 8.12
C PRO A 107 -16.54 11.27 8.99
N GLY A 108 -17.12 12.46 9.23
CA GLY A 108 -16.52 13.48 10.09
C GLY A 108 -15.35 14.26 9.48
N VAL A 109 -14.95 13.98 8.25
CA VAL A 109 -13.93 14.75 7.53
C VAL A 109 -14.57 15.88 6.76
N ALA A 110 -14.09 17.11 6.92
CA ALA A 110 -14.60 18.25 6.16
C ALA A 110 -14.52 17.97 4.65
N ALA A 111 -15.58 18.35 3.91
CA ALA A 111 -15.75 18.02 2.49
C ALA A 111 -14.51 18.35 1.61
N LYS A 112 -13.82 19.45 1.92
CA LYS A 112 -12.58 19.84 1.24
C LYS A 112 -11.44 18.81 1.40
N TYR A 113 -11.26 18.27 2.59
CA TYR A 113 -10.27 17.24 2.86
C TYR A 113 -10.73 15.86 2.35
N ALA A 114 -12.04 15.58 2.48
CA ALA A 114 -12.63 14.38 1.93
C ALA A 114 -12.44 14.29 0.41
N ALA A 115 -12.63 15.38 -0.34
CA ALA A 115 -12.40 15.41 -1.78
C ALA A 115 -10.93 15.15 -2.15
N TYR A 116 -9.98 15.73 -1.44
CA TYR A 116 -8.55 15.48 -1.66
C TYR A 116 -8.17 14.03 -1.33
N MET A 117 -8.63 13.52 -0.20
CA MET A 117 -8.32 12.17 0.28
C MET A 117 -9.03 11.09 -0.54
N ASN A 118 -10.29 11.33 -0.92
CA ASN A 118 -11.05 10.44 -1.81
C ASN A 118 -10.46 10.40 -3.22
N GLY A 119 -9.92 11.52 -3.72
CA GLY A 119 -9.22 11.54 -5.01
C GLY A 119 -8.05 10.56 -5.07
N GLN A 120 -7.31 10.39 -3.99
CA GLN A 120 -6.21 9.42 -3.93
C GLN A 120 -6.69 7.97 -3.84
N ALA A 121 -7.73 7.70 -3.03
CA ALA A 121 -8.33 6.38 -2.96
C ALA A 121 -9.08 6.04 -4.26
N SER A 122 -9.80 7.00 -4.85
CA SER A 122 -10.50 6.83 -6.13
C SER A 122 -9.55 6.54 -7.28
N ASN A 123 -8.38 7.17 -7.32
CA ASN A 123 -7.38 6.87 -8.34
C ASN A 123 -6.79 5.45 -8.17
N ALA A 124 -6.61 4.99 -6.94
CA ALA A 124 -6.19 3.62 -6.67
C ALA A 124 -7.27 2.61 -7.07
N VAL A 125 -8.53 2.93 -6.77
CA VAL A 125 -9.70 2.11 -7.16
C VAL A 125 -9.90 2.11 -8.68
N ALA A 126 -9.75 3.25 -9.34
CA ALA A 126 -9.87 3.36 -10.80
C ALA A 126 -8.75 2.63 -11.56
N ALA A 127 -7.58 2.47 -10.94
CA ALA A 127 -6.47 1.72 -11.50
C ALA A 127 -6.60 0.20 -11.29
N ALA A 128 -7.49 -0.23 -10.39
CA ALA A 128 -7.71 -1.66 -10.15
C ALA A 128 -8.53 -2.28 -11.27
N ASP A 129 -8.04 -3.38 -11.84
CA ASP A 129 -8.82 -4.18 -12.78
C ASP A 129 -9.76 -5.10 -11.98
N PRO A 130 -11.08 -4.86 -12.00
CA PRO A 130 -12.03 -5.66 -11.23
C PRO A 130 -12.22 -7.08 -11.78
N SER A 131 -11.70 -7.39 -12.97
CA SER A 131 -11.82 -8.70 -13.61
C SER A 131 -10.71 -9.67 -13.19
N VAL A 132 -9.60 -9.16 -12.67
CA VAL A 132 -8.47 -9.98 -12.22
C VAL A 132 -8.68 -10.40 -10.77
N PRO A 133 -8.77 -11.72 -10.47
CA PRO A 133 -8.95 -12.16 -9.09
C PRO A 133 -7.71 -11.84 -8.25
N PRO A 134 -7.90 -11.30 -7.03
CA PRO A 134 -6.78 -11.00 -6.15
C PRO A 134 -6.07 -12.29 -5.74
N ARG A 135 -4.75 -12.24 -5.69
CA ARG A 135 -3.95 -13.35 -5.18
C ARG A 135 -4.13 -13.44 -3.66
N MET A 136 -4.62 -14.59 -3.18
CA MET A 136 -4.90 -14.84 -1.78
C MET A 136 -3.83 -15.73 -1.17
N LEU A 137 -3.32 -15.32 0.01
CA LEU A 137 -2.38 -16.08 0.82
C LEU A 137 -3.02 -16.42 2.16
N ASN A 138 -2.90 -17.69 2.56
CA ASN A 138 -3.27 -18.12 3.91
C ASN A 138 -2.21 -17.63 4.91
N LEU A 139 -2.64 -16.89 5.92
CA LEU A 139 -1.77 -16.45 7.01
C LEU A 139 -1.93 -17.30 8.27
N SER A 140 -2.67 -18.41 8.20
CA SER A 140 -2.86 -19.32 9.34
C SER A 140 -1.75 -20.36 9.33
N GLY A 141 -0.98 -20.48 10.42
CA GLY A 141 0.08 -21.48 10.55
C GLY A 141 1.23 -21.02 11.45
N ASN A 142 2.21 -21.89 11.62
CA ASN A 142 3.42 -21.59 12.41
C ASN A 142 4.16 -20.38 11.85
N GLY A 143 4.36 -19.36 12.69
CA GLY A 143 4.98 -18.09 12.30
C GLY A 143 4.01 -17.01 11.83
N SER A 144 2.71 -17.29 11.79
CA SER A 144 1.69 -16.26 11.55
C SER A 144 1.53 -15.35 12.77
N PRO A 145 1.30 -14.04 12.58
CA PRO A 145 0.90 -13.15 13.66
C PRO A 145 -0.53 -13.42 14.15
N PHE A 146 -1.28 -14.28 13.46
CA PHE A 146 -2.65 -14.62 13.78
C PHE A 146 -2.74 -16.06 14.34
N THR A 147 -3.33 -16.19 15.49
CA THR A 147 -3.67 -17.48 16.11
C THR A 147 -4.95 -18.11 15.53
N ARG A 148 -5.66 -17.37 14.70
CA ARG A 148 -6.95 -17.70 14.09
C ARG A 148 -6.89 -17.64 12.57
N PRO A 149 -7.88 -18.17 11.83
CA PRO A 149 -7.90 -18.12 10.38
C PRO A 149 -7.78 -16.67 9.86
N ALA A 150 -6.75 -16.40 9.08
CA ALA A 150 -6.53 -15.12 8.44
C ALA A 150 -6.08 -15.32 6.99
N ARG A 151 -6.51 -14.43 6.11
CA ARG A 151 -6.20 -14.45 4.69
C ARG A 151 -5.76 -13.07 4.22
N PHE A 152 -4.60 -13.02 3.59
CA PHE A 152 -4.07 -11.82 2.97
C PHE A 152 -4.35 -11.84 1.48
N LEU A 153 -4.79 -10.71 0.93
CA LEU A 153 -5.14 -10.55 -0.47
C LEU A 153 -4.30 -9.42 -1.07
N TYR A 154 -3.72 -9.67 -2.24
CA TYR A 154 -3.09 -8.62 -3.04
C TYR A 154 -4.15 -8.11 -4.03
N LEU A 155 -4.47 -6.83 -3.97
CA LEU A 155 -5.37 -6.19 -4.93
C LEU A 155 -4.55 -5.88 -6.19
N ASP A 156 -4.43 -6.89 -7.06
CA ASP A 156 -3.71 -6.75 -8.33
C ASP A 156 -4.40 -5.69 -9.19
N GLY A 157 -3.61 -4.74 -9.70
CA GLY A 157 -4.12 -3.55 -10.42
C GLY A 157 -4.27 -2.29 -9.58
N ALA A 158 -4.43 -2.38 -8.26
CA ALA A 158 -4.32 -1.21 -7.39
C ALA A 158 -2.87 -1.05 -6.92
N PRO A 159 -2.17 0.05 -7.24
CA PRO A 159 -0.81 0.28 -6.76
C PRO A 159 -0.76 0.16 -5.22
N ASN A 160 0.06 -0.78 -4.73
CA ASN A 160 0.17 -1.11 -3.30
C ASN A 160 -1.16 -1.50 -2.62
N GLY A 161 -2.13 -1.98 -3.39
CA GLY A 161 -3.41 -2.46 -2.87
C GLY A 161 -3.25 -3.77 -2.12
N MET A 162 -3.78 -3.83 -0.90
CA MET A 162 -3.75 -5.03 -0.08
C MET A 162 -5.03 -5.18 0.74
N GLY A 163 -5.35 -6.41 1.05
CA GLY A 163 -6.48 -6.78 1.88
C GLY A 163 -6.11 -7.81 2.93
N LEU A 164 -6.85 -7.81 4.01
CA LEU A 164 -6.71 -8.79 5.09
C LEU A 164 -8.09 -9.15 5.61
N SER A 165 -8.36 -10.44 5.73
CA SER A 165 -9.56 -10.97 6.38
C SER A 165 -9.14 -11.82 7.55
N VAL A 166 -9.68 -11.54 8.73
CA VAL A 166 -9.39 -12.24 9.98
C VAL A 166 -10.70 -12.73 10.59
N ARG A 167 -10.77 -13.99 10.95
CA ARG A 167 -11.95 -14.56 11.61
C ARG A 167 -12.00 -14.12 13.07
N LEU A 168 -13.16 -13.60 13.49
CA LEU A 168 -13.45 -13.24 14.87
C LEU A 168 -13.98 -14.45 15.66
N ASP A 169 -14.05 -14.35 16.99
CA ASP A 169 -14.49 -15.43 17.85
C ASP A 169 -15.96 -15.81 17.65
N ASP A 170 -16.80 -14.86 17.26
CA ASP A 170 -18.22 -15.08 16.93
C ASP A 170 -18.46 -15.66 15.52
N SER A 171 -17.39 -16.10 14.85
CA SER A 171 -17.41 -16.64 13.48
C SER A 171 -17.68 -15.63 12.39
N THR A 172 -17.81 -14.34 12.68
CA THR A 172 -17.78 -13.28 11.67
C THR A 172 -16.36 -13.01 11.19
N TRP A 173 -16.22 -12.32 10.06
CA TRP A 173 -14.93 -11.95 9.51
C TRP A 173 -14.74 -10.44 9.57
N LEU A 174 -13.64 -10.01 10.16
CA LEU A 174 -13.14 -8.66 10.01
C LEU A 174 -12.39 -8.60 8.70
N ASN A 175 -12.81 -7.70 7.82
CA ASN A 175 -12.15 -7.41 6.58
C ASN A 175 -11.50 -6.03 6.65
N ALA A 176 -10.33 -5.93 6.08
CA ALA A 176 -9.58 -4.69 5.95
C ALA A 176 -9.09 -4.55 4.51
N ALA A 177 -9.22 -3.38 3.93
CA ALA A 177 -8.65 -3.06 2.63
C ALA A 177 -7.81 -1.78 2.72
N TYR A 178 -6.67 -1.81 2.06
CA TYR A 178 -5.74 -0.70 1.95
C TYR A 178 -5.43 -0.45 0.49
N ALA A 179 -5.48 0.80 0.05
CA ALA A 179 -5.00 1.22 -1.24
C ALA A 179 -4.45 2.64 -1.15
N LYS A 180 -3.21 2.82 -1.60
CA LYS A 180 -2.55 4.12 -1.64
C LYS A 180 -1.76 4.26 -2.93
N VAL A 181 -2.11 5.25 -3.74
CA VAL A 181 -1.24 5.68 -4.83
C VAL A 181 -0.04 6.39 -4.21
N MET A 182 1.12 5.76 -4.23
CA MET A 182 2.36 6.46 -3.92
C MET A 182 2.71 7.31 -5.15
N PRO A 183 2.97 8.61 -4.99
CA PRO A 183 3.51 9.41 -6.09
C PRO A 183 4.78 8.71 -6.57
N SER A 184 4.89 8.49 -7.89
CA SER A 184 6.15 8.02 -8.46
C SER A 184 7.20 9.07 -8.09
N ALA A 185 8.24 8.66 -7.38
CA ALA A 185 9.19 9.56 -6.71
C ALA A 185 10.05 10.43 -7.67
N PHE A 186 9.81 10.36 -8.97
CA PHE A 186 10.65 11.02 -9.97
C PHE A 186 10.29 12.48 -10.29
N TRP A 187 9.04 12.90 -10.12
CA TRP A 187 8.66 14.27 -10.48
C TRP A 187 7.46 14.74 -9.66
N THR A 188 7.69 15.24 -8.48
CA THR A 188 6.75 16.23 -7.94
C THR A 188 7.12 17.57 -8.59
N THR A 189 6.17 18.22 -9.23
CA THR A 189 6.28 19.55 -9.84
C THR A 189 6.82 20.63 -8.89
N GLN A 190 6.91 20.35 -7.60
CA GLN A 190 7.50 21.20 -6.57
C GLN A 190 9.04 21.19 -6.56
N SER A 191 9.70 20.14 -7.05
CA SER A 191 11.17 20.12 -7.12
C SER A 191 11.75 20.82 -8.37
N ALA A 192 10.89 21.26 -9.29
CA ALA A 192 11.31 21.96 -10.52
C ALA A 192 11.32 23.49 -10.38
N ILE A 193 10.95 24.06 -9.22
CA ILE A 193 10.80 25.51 -9.00
C ILE A 193 11.69 26.00 -7.82
N SER A 194 12.74 25.25 -7.49
CA SER A 194 13.74 25.71 -6.51
C SER A 194 15.05 26.04 -7.18
#